data_8438efcc26dcde73774c21057d727a5b
#
_entry.id   8438efcc26dcde73774c21057d727a5b
#
_cell.length_a   1.000
_cell.length_b   1.000
_cell.length_c   1.000
_cell.angle_alpha   90.00
_cell.angle_beta   90.00
_cell.angle_gamma   90.00
#
_symmetry.space_group_name_H-M   'P 1'
#
loop_
_entity.id
_entity.type
_entity.pdbx_description
1 polymer ?
#
loop_
_entity_poly.entity_id
_entity_poly.type
_entity_poly.pdbx_seq_one_letter_code
_entity_poly.pdbx_strand_id
1 'polypeptide(L)'
;LGRETRNWLPIPTATNGRATNYANLSANYYGDPYAYTENTHEAAPMEQLLKRTPPGNDFRTHPVTYEYLANSPQTAVLNCNRYEAVNDEQFRCTGTYPAGELEVILTTDEDGHKQYTFTDFRGNTVLIRQVNNGEFYDTYTIHDALGNPLLVLPPMASASLGSSGTWSIRNNDILQKYAYYYRYDARRLCVEKKLPGAEPVYYVYDKTRRLMFSQDGNQRTAGEWTFYLYDKFQRPTVQGVCKNTNTASAASVIINCERSNGNTGLEGSGYSSTFSLASPEVHIVNYYDDYEFKTLPGFNSSKFSTAFSTANPNYVKGYPAGSITKVPGSSTKLYSVNIYDIKGQIIQSLSANHLDGYEAVENTYTFTGKPKTVKHVHTSNESKANKNTIEENYTYNYDHAERITSINYTLGNNTITLATNTYDELGRLKSKSHHGSNANILTYDYNIRGWTKKIESPKFTQKLYYTDGNSTPCYNGNISSMT
;
A
#
# COMPACT_ATOMS: atom_id res chain seq x y z
N LEU A 1 -7.33 -8.55 -37.10
CA LEU A 1 -6.23 -7.88 -36.39
C LEU A 1 -5.63 -8.88 -35.42
N GLY A 2 -4.48 -9.48 -35.81
CA GLY A 2 -3.83 -10.53 -34.99
C GLY A 2 -3.33 -9.97 -33.67
N ARG A 3 -3.71 -10.62 -32.55
CA ARG A 3 -3.11 -10.32 -31.25
C ARG A 3 -1.65 -10.74 -31.26
N GLU A 4 -0.79 -9.95 -30.59
CA GLU A 4 0.58 -10.34 -30.33
C GLU A 4 0.59 -11.57 -29.43
N THR A 5 0.98 -12.73 -29.99
CA THR A 5 1.12 -13.98 -29.24
C THR A 5 2.44 -14.05 -28.49
N ARG A 6 3.42 -13.21 -28.84
CA ARG A 6 4.76 -13.18 -28.24
C ARG A 6 5.15 -11.79 -27.81
N ASN A 7 5.49 -11.64 -26.53
CA ASN A 7 6.03 -10.42 -25.94
C ASN A 7 7.51 -10.64 -25.62
N TRP A 8 8.38 -10.09 -26.47
CA TRP A 8 9.83 -10.22 -26.33
C TRP A 8 10.35 -9.41 -25.14
N LEU A 9 11.34 -9.96 -24.44
CA LEU A 9 12.02 -9.26 -23.36
C LEU A 9 12.77 -8.02 -23.87
N PRO A 10 12.88 -6.96 -23.07
CA PRO A 10 13.56 -5.72 -23.46
C PRO A 10 15.03 -5.96 -23.70
N ILE A 11 15.59 -5.27 -24.66
CA ILE A 11 17.02 -5.29 -25.00
C ILE A 11 17.57 -3.86 -25.05
N PRO A 12 18.86 -3.67 -24.73
CA PRO A 12 19.51 -2.39 -24.96
C PRO A 12 19.67 -2.15 -26.46
N THR A 13 19.44 -0.90 -26.89
CA THR A 13 19.68 -0.50 -28.29
C THR A 13 20.66 0.67 -28.34
N ALA A 14 21.62 0.60 -29.25
CA ALA A 14 22.59 1.69 -29.46
C ALA A 14 22.01 2.90 -30.21
N THR A 15 20.80 2.77 -30.76
CA THR A 15 20.15 3.81 -31.57
C THR A 15 18.75 4.11 -31.04
N ASN A 16 18.32 5.37 -31.15
CA ASN A 16 16.97 5.83 -30.77
C ASN A 16 15.86 5.34 -31.74
N GLY A 17 16.14 4.37 -32.60
CA GLY A 17 15.21 3.83 -33.57
C GLY A 17 14.59 2.51 -33.14
N ARG A 18 13.46 2.14 -33.78
CA ARG A 18 12.87 0.80 -33.67
C ARG A 18 13.89 -0.23 -34.18
N ALA A 19 14.25 -1.17 -33.32
CA ALA A 19 15.06 -2.31 -33.75
C ALA A 19 14.29 -3.12 -34.81
N THR A 20 14.84 -3.26 -35.99
CA THR A 20 14.40 -4.25 -36.98
C THR A 20 14.93 -5.60 -36.53
N ASN A 21 14.14 -6.68 -36.66
CA ASN A 21 14.53 -8.04 -36.24
C ASN A 21 14.72 -8.21 -34.71
N TYR A 22 13.82 -7.61 -33.95
CA TYR A 22 13.85 -7.59 -32.48
C TYR A 22 13.95 -9.00 -31.88
N ALA A 23 13.30 -9.99 -32.47
CA ALA A 23 13.32 -11.38 -32.02
C ALA A 23 14.73 -11.97 -31.95
N ASN A 24 15.52 -11.81 -33.01
CA ASN A 24 16.89 -12.33 -33.03
C ASN A 24 17.81 -11.56 -32.10
N LEU A 25 17.61 -10.24 -31.98
CA LEU A 25 18.39 -9.40 -31.06
C LEU A 25 18.12 -9.78 -29.61
N SER A 26 16.86 -10.04 -29.24
CA SER A 26 16.50 -10.47 -27.90
C SER A 26 17.07 -11.85 -27.59
N ALA A 27 16.90 -12.83 -28.49
CA ALA A 27 17.48 -14.15 -28.32
C ALA A 27 19.01 -14.12 -28.14
N ASN A 28 19.71 -13.32 -28.94
CA ASN A 28 21.17 -13.19 -28.85
C ASN A 28 21.61 -12.50 -27.54
N TYR A 29 20.91 -11.44 -27.13
CA TYR A 29 21.24 -10.72 -25.90
C TYR A 29 21.12 -11.59 -24.64
N TYR A 30 20.06 -12.37 -24.55
CA TYR A 30 19.82 -13.27 -23.42
C TYR A 30 20.52 -14.64 -23.57
N GLY A 31 21.05 -14.95 -24.74
CA GLY A 31 21.61 -16.28 -25.05
C GLY A 31 20.56 -17.39 -25.01
N ASP A 32 19.29 -17.05 -25.24
CA ASP A 32 18.13 -17.91 -25.12
C ASP A 32 17.14 -17.65 -26.27
N PRO A 33 16.81 -18.61 -27.10
CA PRO A 33 15.88 -18.44 -28.23
C PRO A 33 14.44 -18.15 -27.78
N TYR A 34 14.13 -18.38 -26.52
CA TYR A 34 12.82 -18.17 -25.90
C TYR A 34 12.78 -16.93 -25.00
N ALA A 35 13.54 -15.89 -25.35
CA ALA A 35 13.54 -14.61 -24.62
C ALA A 35 12.22 -13.82 -24.80
N TYR A 36 11.06 -14.48 -24.65
CA TYR A 36 9.72 -13.90 -24.78
C TYR A 36 8.68 -14.65 -23.95
N THR A 37 7.66 -13.95 -23.54
CA THR A 37 6.42 -14.55 -23.04
C THR A 37 5.52 -14.92 -24.22
N GLU A 38 4.97 -16.11 -24.24
CA GLU A 38 4.06 -16.59 -25.29
C GLU A 38 2.68 -16.85 -24.72
N ASN A 39 1.66 -16.25 -25.34
CA ASN A 39 0.26 -16.43 -24.99
C ASN A 39 -0.43 -17.29 -26.06
N THR A 40 -1.17 -18.29 -25.62
CA THR A 40 -2.03 -19.12 -26.47
C THR A 40 -3.49 -18.83 -26.11
N HIS A 41 -4.27 -18.43 -27.08
CA HIS A 41 -5.70 -18.18 -26.92
C HIS A 41 -6.51 -19.27 -27.62
N GLU A 42 -7.76 -19.43 -27.21
CA GLU A 42 -8.69 -20.28 -27.93
C GLU A 42 -9.01 -19.70 -29.34
N ALA A 43 -9.45 -20.56 -30.22
CA ALA A 43 -9.84 -20.17 -31.58
C ALA A 43 -11.28 -19.57 -31.66
N ALA A 44 -12.02 -19.57 -30.55
CA ALA A 44 -13.37 -19.03 -30.47
C ALA A 44 -13.37 -17.49 -30.48
N PRO A 45 -14.51 -16.84 -30.83
CA PRO A 45 -14.63 -15.38 -30.86
C PRO A 45 -14.35 -14.69 -29.52
N MET A 46 -14.48 -15.39 -28.38
CA MET A 46 -14.18 -14.85 -27.04
C MET A 46 -12.67 -14.74 -26.79
N GLU A 47 -11.85 -15.46 -27.58
CA GLU A 47 -10.38 -15.42 -27.52
C GLU A 47 -9.83 -15.54 -26.09
N GLN A 48 -10.36 -16.46 -25.30
CA GLN A 48 -9.93 -16.70 -23.93
C GLN A 48 -8.47 -17.15 -23.89
N LEU A 49 -7.72 -16.67 -22.90
CA LEU A 49 -6.32 -17.07 -22.71
C LEU A 49 -6.26 -18.47 -22.11
N LEU A 50 -5.75 -19.43 -22.88
CA LEU A 50 -5.63 -20.82 -22.43
C LEU A 50 -4.28 -21.11 -21.76
N LYS A 51 -3.23 -20.43 -22.23
CA LYS A 51 -1.87 -20.71 -21.75
C LYS A 51 -0.98 -19.49 -21.87
N ARG A 52 -0.20 -19.23 -20.82
CA ARG A 52 0.90 -18.24 -20.82
C ARG A 52 2.20 -18.95 -20.50
N THR A 53 3.13 -18.99 -21.46
CA THR A 53 4.46 -19.57 -21.29
C THR A 53 5.45 -18.45 -20.96
N PRO A 54 6.11 -18.48 -19.80
CA PRO A 54 7.10 -17.48 -19.42
C PRO A 54 8.35 -17.50 -20.33
N PRO A 55 9.17 -16.43 -20.31
CA PRO A 55 10.42 -16.40 -21.06
C PRO A 55 11.48 -17.31 -20.43
N GLY A 56 12.34 -17.87 -21.30
CA GLY A 56 13.44 -18.75 -20.95
C GLY A 56 13.18 -20.21 -21.25
N ASN A 57 14.22 -20.88 -21.76
CA ASN A 57 14.15 -22.30 -22.14
C ASN A 57 13.71 -23.21 -20.98
N ASP A 58 14.21 -22.95 -19.77
CA ASP A 58 13.90 -23.74 -18.58
C ASP A 58 12.41 -23.68 -18.17
N PHE A 59 11.69 -22.64 -18.62
CA PHE A 59 10.29 -22.40 -18.27
C PHE A 59 9.30 -22.89 -19.34
N ARG A 60 9.77 -23.38 -20.50
CA ARG A 60 8.88 -23.75 -21.63
C ARG A 60 7.91 -24.87 -21.30
N THR A 61 8.28 -25.78 -20.43
CA THR A 61 7.46 -26.91 -19.98
C THR A 61 6.62 -26.60 -18.74
N HIS A 62 6.73 -25.38 -18.22
CA HIS A 62 6.06 -24.90 -17.00
C HIS A 62 5.23 -23.64 -17.28
N PRO A 63 4.21 -23.73 -18.14
CA PRO A 63 3.33 -22.60 -18.42
C PRO A 63 2.29 -22.42 -17.31
N VAL A 64 1.79 -21.22 -17.16
CA VAL A 64 0.50 -21.00 -16.49
C VAL A 64 -0.61 -21.39 -17.45
N THR A 65 -1.54 -22.25 -17.02
CA THR A 65 -2.69 -22.66 -17.82
C THR A 65 -4.01 -22.21 -17.21
N TYR A 66 -4.98 -21.98 -18.09
CA TYR A 66 -6.33 -21.55 -17.72
C TYR A 66 -7.33 -22.49 -18.37
N GLU A 67 -8.27 -23.01 -17.57
CA GLU A 67 -9.40 -23.81 -18.07
C GLU A 67 -10.69 -23.13 -17.63
N TYR A 68 -11.62 -22.96 -18.55
CA TYR A 68 -12.92 -22.33 -18.34
C TYR A 68 -13.98 -23.40 -18.21
N LEU A 69 -14.54 -23.53 -17.02
CA LEU A 69 -15.41 -24.61 -16.62
C LEU A 69 -16.74 -24.05 -16.07
N ALA A 70 -17.67 -24.91 -15.78
CA ALA A 70 -18.86 -24.62 -15.00
C ALA A 70 -18.84 -25.43 -13.71
N ASN A 71 -19.48 -24.91 -12.65
CA ASN A 71 -19.64 -25.65 -11.42
C ASN A 71 -20.48 -26.92 -11.61
N SER A 72 -20.19 -27.94 -10.81
CA SER A 72 -20.91 -29.23 -10.82
C SER A 72 -20.97 -29.82 -9.41
N PRO A 73 -22.19 -30.06 -8.85
CA PRO A 73 -22.34 -30.71 -7.55
C PRO A 73 -21.82 -32.15 -7.51
N GLN A 74 -21.75 -32.83 -8.67
CA GLN A 74 -21.32 -34.23 -8.79
C GLN A 74 -19.79 -34.38 -8.79
N THR A 75 -19.07 -33.28 -8.99
CA THR A 75 -17.61 -33.29 -9.04
C THR A 75 -17.05 -32.52 -7.85
N ALA A 76 -16.39 -33.20 -6.92
CA ALA A 76 -15.96 -32.63 -5.65
C ALA A 76 -15.20 -31.29 -5.81
N VAL A 77 -14.28 -31.21 -6.78
CA VAL A 77 -13.47 -30.00 -7.02
C VAL A 77 -14.27 -28.86 -7.64
N LEU A 78 -15.39 -29.15 -8.32
CA LEU A 78 -16.29 -28.17 -8.95
C LEU A 78 -17.56 -27.90 -8.14
N ASN A 79 -17.73 -28.60 -6.99
CA ASN A 79 -18.83 -28.37 -6.09
C ASN A 79 -18.62 -27.07 -5.28
N CYS A 80 -19.66 -26.27 -5.14
CA CYS A 80 -19.64 -25.01 -4.41
C CYS A 80 -20.85 -24.91 -3.48
N ASN A 81 -20.61 -24.69 -2.19
CA ASN A 81 -21.67 -24.44 -1.22
C ASN A 81 -22.34 -23.09 -1.50
N ARG A 82 -23.67 -23.04 -1.37
CA ARG A 82 -24.47 -21.84 -1.56
C ARG A 82 -24.74 -21.17 -0.22
N TYR A 83 -23.95 -20.16 0.07
CA TYR A 83 -24.13 -19.30 1.23
C TYR A 83 -24.94 -18.06 0.86
N GLU A 84 -25.86 -17.68 1.72
CA GLU A 84 -26.75 -16.53 1.53
C GLU A 84 -26.85 -15.72 2.83
N ALA A 85 -27.02 -14.39 2.68
CA ALA A 85 -27.43 -13.54 3.78
C ALA A 85 -28.93 -13.68 4.01
N VAL A 86 -29.36 -13.98 5.23
CA VAL A 86 -30.77 -13.97 5.66
C VAL A 86 -31.17 -12.52 5.99
N ASN A 87 -30.28 -11.83 6.66
CA ASN A 87 -30.34 -10.40 6.99
C ASN A 87 -28.89 -9.90 7.23
N ASP A 88 -28.75 -8.66 7.71
CA ASP A 88 -27.44 -8.06 7.93
C ASP A 88 -26.53 -8.87 8.87
N GLU A 89 -27.08 -9.66 9.80
CA GLU A 89 -26.31 -10.37 10.83
C GLU A 89 -26.39 -11.89 10.76
N GLN A 90 -27.30 -12.42 9.94
CA GLN A 90 -27.53 -13.87 9.83
C GLN A 90 -27.23 -14.37 8.42
N PHE A 91 -26.52 -15.47 8.37
CA PHE A 91 -26.09 -16.15 7.16
C PHE A 91 -26.50 -17.61 7.22
N ARG A 92 -26.83 -18.20 6.07
CA ARG A 92 -27.19 -19.61 5.97
C ARG A 92 -26.50 -20.29 4.80
N CYS A 93 -26.28 -21.60 4.92
CA CYS A 93 -25.97 -22.44 3.78
C CYS A 93 -27.21 -23.24 3.39
N THR A 94 -27.63 -23.10 2.13
CA THR A 94 -28.84 -23.74 1.57
C THR A 94 -28.53 -25.00 0.76
N GLY A 95 -27.33 -25.55 0.89
CA GLY A 95 -26.82 -26.68 0.13
C GLY A 95 -25.73 -26.24 -0.84
N THR A 96 -25.82 -26.69 -2.10
CA THR A 96 -24.83 -26.40 -3.14
C THR A 96 -25.47 -25.66 -4.32
N TYR A 97 -24.66 -24.93 -5.06
CA TYR A 97 -25.11 -24.32 -6.32
C TYR A 97 -25.49 -25.42 -7.33
N PRO A 98 -26.65 -25.32 -8.03
CA PRO A 98 -26.95 -26.14 -9.18
C PRO A 98 -25.86 -26.13 -10.24
N ALA A 99 -25.78 -27.22 -11.04
CA ALA A 99 -24.80 -27.30 -12.11
C ALA A 99 -24.95 -26.17 -13.13
N GLY A 100 -23.84 -25.54 -13.52
CA GLY A 100 -23.82 -24.50 -14.55
C GLY A 100 -24.28 -23.11 -14.10
N GLU A 101 -24.55 -22.87 -12.81
CA GLU A 101 -24.90 -21.53 -12.31
C GLU A 101 -23.66 -20.64 -12.06
N LEU A 102 -22.48 -21.22 -11.95
CA LEU A 102 -21.24 -20.49 -11.73
C LEU A 102 -20.25 -20.76 -12.87
N GLU A 103 -19.60 -19.71 -13.34
CA GLU A 103 -18.40 -19.83 -14.13
C GLU A 103 -17.24 -20.22 -13.22
N VAL A 104 -16.37 -21.15 -13.66
CA VAL A 104 -15.22 -21.59 -12.90
C VAL A 104 -13.97 -21.48 -13.76
N ILE A 105 -13.00 -20.71 -13.30
CA ILE A 105 -11.70 -20.61 -13.93
C ILE A 105 -10.71 -21.42 -13.09
N LEU A 106 -10.18 -22.51 -13.66
CA LEU A 106 -9.03 -23.21 -13.12
C LEU A 106 -7.76 -22.55 -13.63
N THR A 107 -6.96 -22.04 -12.71
CA THR A 107 -5.60 -21.57 -12.97
C THR A 107 -4.61 -22.59 -12.41
N THR A 108 -3.71 -23.10 -13.24
CA THR A 108 -2.57 -23.91 -12.79
C THR A 108 -1.32 -23.08 -12.99
N ASP A 109 -0.56 -22.83 -11.92
CA ASP A 109 0.69 -22.07 -11.98
C ASP A 109 1.86 -22.90 -12.57
N GLU A 110 3.02 -22.29 -12.68
CA GLU A 110 4.22 -22.91 -13.25
C GLU A 110 4.72 -24.13 -12.44
N ASP A 111 4.36 -24.21 -11.14
CA ASP A 111 4.73 -25.32 -10.25
C ASP A 111 3.61 -26.37 -10.12
N GLY A 112 2.51 -26.19 -10.85
CA GLY A 112 1.38 -27.12 -10.88
C GLY A 112 0.37 -26.91 -9.76
N HIS A 113 0.45 -25.80 -8.99
CA HIS A 113 -0.55 -25.47 -7.98
C HIS A 113 -1.84 -25.05 -8.65
N LYS A 114 -2.95 -25.57 -8.17
CA LYS A 114 -4.28 -25.36 -8.75
C LYS A 114 -5.12 -24.45 -7.90
N GLN A 115 -5.69 -23.41 -8.55
CA GLN A 115 -6.69 -22.53 -7.96
C GLN A 115 -7.94 -22.51 -8.84
N TYR A 116 -9.09 -22.75 -8.24
CA TYR A 116 -10.40 -22.62 -8.88
C TYR A 116 -11.07 -21.35 -8.36
N THR A 117 -11.47 -20.47 -9.27
CA THR A 117 -12.22 -19.24 -8.97
C THR A 117 -13.63 -19.40 -9.50
N PHE A 118 -14.61 -19.39 -8.60
CA PHE A 118 -16.04 -19.52 -8.93
C PHE A 118 -16.68 -18.14 -8.92
N THR A 119 -17.33 -17.79 -10.02
CA THR A 119 -17.92 -16.46 -10.23
C THR A 119 -19.40 -16.62 -10.61
N ASP A 120 -20.26 -15.81 -9.99
CA ASP A 120 -21.68 -15.78 -10.31
C ASP A 120 -21.94 -14.98 -11.61
N PHE A 121 -23.18 -15.01 -12.11
CA PHE A 121 -23.59 -14.31 -13.32
C PHE A 121 -23.48 -12.77 -13.23
N ARG A 122 -23.29 -12.21 -12.04
CA ARG A 122 -23.06 -10.77 -11.81
C ARG A 122 -21.58 -10.39 -11.81
N GLY A 123 -20.69 -11.38 -11.94
CA GLY A 123 -19.25 -11.20 -11.87
C GLY A 123 -18.69 -11.19 -10.44
N ASN A 124 -19.47 -11.58 -9.42
CA ASN A 124 -18.96 -11.67 -8.05
C ASN A 124 -18.24 -13.00 -7.84
N THR A 125 -17.03 -12.97 -7.29
CA THR A 125 -16.34 -14.19 -6.86
C THR A 125 -16.98 -14.72 -5.58
N VAL A 126 -17.61 -15.91 -5.66
CA VAL A 126 -18.28 -16.55 -4.51
C VAL A 126 -17.40 -17.56 -3.79
N LEU A 127 -16.43 -18.17 -4.50
CA LEU A 127 -15.48 -19.13 -3.92
C LEU A 127 -14.13 -19.03 -4.63
N ILE A 128 -13.05 -18.99 -3.84
CA ILE A 128 -11.70 -19.29 -4.29
C ILE A 128 -11.29 -20.57 -3.59
N ARG A 129 -11.03 -21.63 -4.36
CA ARG A 129 -10.56 -22.93 -3.89
C ARG A 129 -9.12 -23.14 -4.29
N GLN A 130 -8.24 -23.28 -3.34
CA GLN A 130 -6.87 -23.75 -3.56
C GLN A 130 -6.82 -25.25 -3.28
N VAL A 131 -6.08 -26.00 -4.12
CA VAL A 131 -5.93 -27.44 -3.97
C VAL A 131 -4.48 -27.76 -3.66
N ASN A 132 -4.24 -28.42 -2.53
CA ASN A 132 -2.92 -28.87 -2.12
C ASN A 132 -3.01 -30.32 -1.62
N ASN A 133 -2.24 -31.24 -2.21
CA ASN A 133 -2.23 -32.67 -1.86
C ASN A 133 -3.62 -33.33 -1.82
N GLY A 134 -4.54 -32.87 -2.68
CA GLY A 134 -5.91 -33.37 -2.75
C GLY A 134 -6.87 -32.77 -1.72
N GLU A 135 -6.40 -31.92 -0.81
CA GLU A 135 -7.22 -31.15 0.14
C GLU A 135 -7.63 -29.81 -0.45
N PHE A 136 -8.81 -29.34 -0.04
CA PHE A 136 -9.39 -28.07 -0.48
C PHE A 136 -9.27 -27.01 0.61
N TYR A 137 -8.78 -25.86 0.22
CA TYR A 137 -8.69 -24.65 1.05
C TYR A 137 -9.62 -23.59 0.47
N ASP A 138 -10.84 -23.56 0.98
CA ASP A 138 -11.95 -22.80 0.44
C ASP A 138 -12.11 -21.44 1.14
N THR A 139 -12.06 -20.35 0.35
CA THR A 139 -12.44 -19.01 0.81
C THR A 139 -13.73 -18.60 0.12
N TYR A 140 -14.84 -18.55 0.87
CA TYR A 140 -16.13 -18.08 0.37
C TYR A 140 -16.33 -16.59 0.63
N THR A 141 -16.96 -15.91 -0.30
CA THR A 141 -17.41 -14.52 -0.14
C THR A 141 -18.90 -14.44 -0.41
N ILE A 142 -19.66 -13.99 0.58
CA ILE A 142 -21.09 -13.75 0.48
C ILE A 142 -21.29 -12.27 0.19
N HIS A 143 -22.05 -11.97 -0.85
CA HIS A 143 -22.32 -10.60 -1.32
C HIS A 143 -23.78 -10.22 -1.07
N ASP A 144 -24.02 -8.91 -0.95
CA ASP A 144 -25.37 -8.36 -1.03
C ASP A 144 -25.89 -8.32 -2.49
N ALA A 145 -27.11 -7.88 -2.67
CA ALA A 145 -27.74 -7.74 -4.00
C ALA A 145 -27.01 -6.74 -4.92
N LEU A 146 -26.16 -5.90 -4.37
CA LEU A 146 -25.40 -4.84 -5.08
C LEU A 146 -23.93 -5.23 -5.32
N GLY A 147 -23.51 -6.45 -4.90
CA GLY A 147 -22.15 -6.96 -5.07
C GLY A 147 -21.17 -6.51 -3.98
N ASN A 148 -21.64 -5.91 -2.89
CA ASN A 148 -20.75 -5.60 -1.78
C ASN A 148 -20.49 -6.88 -0.95
N PRO A 149 -19.24 -7.19 -0.53
CA PRO A 149 -18.97 -8.33 0.32
C PRO A 149 -19.54 -8.11 1.73
N LEU A 150 -20.38 -9.01 2.20
CA LEU A 150 -20.94 -9.00 3.56
C LEU A 150 -20.15 -9.87 4.51
N LEU A 151 -19.76 -11.07 4.06
CA LEU A 151 -19.05 -12.05 4.88
C LEU A 151 -17.99 -12.74 4.02
N VAL A 152 -16.77 -12.84 4.55
CA VAL A 152 -15.72 -13.66 3.97
C VAL A 152 -15.38 -14.78 4.95
N LEU A 153 -15.46 -16.01 4.47
CA LEU A 153 -15.16 -17.24 5.22
C LEU A 153 -13.83 -17.81 4.73
N PRO A 154 -12.70 -17.55 5.41
CA PRO A 154 -11.43 -18.20 5.10
C PRO A 154 -11.49 -19.71 5.30
N PRO A 155 -10.49 -20.49 4.88
CA PRO A 155 -10.51 -21.95 4.91
C PRO A 155 -10.86 -22.56 6.27
N MET A 156 -10.36 -22.02 7.38
CA MET A 156 -10.70 -22.50 8.71
C MET A 156 -12.18 -22.25 9.07
N ALA A 157 -12.75 -21.14 8.66
CA ALA A 157 -14.16 -20.84 8.89
C ALA A 157 -15.05 -21.75 8.05
N SER A 158 -14.78 -21.84 6.74
CA SER A 158 -15.59 -22.64 5.81
C SER A 158 -15.58 -24.13 6.16
N ALA A 159 -14.42 -24.69 6.52
CA ALA A 159 -14.31 -26.09 6.94
C ALA A 159 -15.05 -26.38 8.25
N SER A 160 -15.06 -25.40 9.18
CA SER A 160 -15.67 -25.60 10.51
C SER A 160 -17.19 -25.39 10.53
N LEU A 161 -17.75 -24.58 9.59
CA LEU A 161 -19.20 -24.32 9.55
C LEU A 161 -20.00 -25.45 8.91
N GLY A 162 -19.38 -26.28 8.09
CA GLY A 162 -20.04 -27.35 7.33
C GLY A 162 -20.89 -26.81 6.16
N SER A 163 -21.67 -27.74 5.55
CA SER A 163 -22.42 -27.53 4.32
C SER A 163 -23.91 -27.21 4.54
N SER A 164 -24.35 -27.03 5.78
CA SER A 164 -25.76 -26.70 6.11
C SER A 164 -25.85 -25.99 7.45
N GLY A 165 -26.82 -25.10 7.60
CA GLY A 165 -27.10 -24.40 8.85
C GLY A 165 -27.37 -22.90 8.66
N THR A 166 -27.74 -22.26 9.77
CA THR A 166 -27.91 -20.81 9.87
C THR A 166 -27.08 -20.31 11.06
N TRP A 167 -26.32 -19.26 10.86
CA TRP A 167 -25.38 -18.73 11.85
C TRP A 167 -25.55 -17.22 11.99
N SER A 168 -25.39 -16.71 13.19
CA SER A 168 -25.31 -15.28 13.46
C SER A 168 -23.86 -14.86 13.66
N ILE A 169 -23.45 -13.76 13.03
CA ILE A 169 -22.14 -13.17 13.23
C ILE A 169 -21.91 -12.75 14.70
N ARG A 170 -22.98 -12.49 15.46
CA ARG A 170 -22.89 -12.05 16.85
C ARG A 170 -22.64 -13.19 17.84
N ASN A 171 -23.15 -14.39 17.55
CA ASN A 171 -23.22 -15.48 18.54
C ASN A 171 -22.51 -16.78 18.10
N ASN A 172 -21.90 -16.80 16.91
CA ASN A 172 -21.21 -17.99 16.43
C ASN A 172 -19.69 -17.85 16.63
N ASP A 173 -19.09 -18.70 17.44
CA ASP A 173 -17.67 -18.66 17.78
C ASP A 173 -16.75 -18.81 16.59
N ILE A 174 -17.13 -19.61 15.58
CA ILE A 174 -16.34 -19.82 14.36
C ILE A 174 -16.28 -18.51 13.57
N LEU A 175 -17.46 -17.87 13.36
CA LEU A 175 -17.54 -16.60 12.66
C LEU A 175 -16.81 -15.49 13.43
N GLN A 176 -16.92 -15.50 14.76
CA GLN A 176 -16.21 -14.54 15.61
C GLN A 176 -14.69 -14.65 15.47
N LYS A 177 -14.15 -15.87 15.43
CA LYS A 177 -12.71 -16.13 15.39
C LYS A 177 -12.09 -15.98 14.02
N TYR A 178 -12.80 -16.37 12.95
CA TYR A 178 -12.16 -16.59 11.66
C TYR A 178 -12.76 -15.77 10.51
N ALA A 179 -13.99 -15.26 10.62
CA ALA A 179 -14.65 -14.58 9.53
C ALA A 179 -14.36 -13.07 9.50
N TYR A 180 -14.35 -12.51 8.28
CA TYR A 180 -14.45 -11.06 8.05
C TYR A 180 -15.90 -10.73 7.80
N TYR A 181 -16.40 -9.67 8.43
CA TYR A 181 -17.78 -9.23 8.27
C TYR A 181 -17.84 -7.74 7.99
N TYR A 182 -18.78 -7.36 7.13
CA TYR A 182 -19.01 -5.99 6.72
C TYR A 182 -20.51 -5.71 6.68
N ARG A 183 -20.91 -4.52 7.11
CA ARG A 183 -22.25 -4.01 6.97
C ARG A 183 -22.22 -2.63 6.32
N TYR A 184 -23.19 -2.41 5.43
CA TYR A 184 -23.27 -1.18 4.65
C TYR A 184 -24.58 -0.45 4.94
N ASP A 185 -24.55 0.89 4.81
CA ASP A 185 -25.76 1.71 4.83
C ASP A 185 -26.44 1.74 3.44
N ALA A 186 -27.61 2.40 3.36
CA ALA A 186 -28.36 2.54 2.10
C ALA A 186 -27.59 3.32 1.01
N ARG A 187 -26.51 4.03 1.38
CA ARG A 187 -25.62 4.76 0.47
C ARG A 187 -24.41 3.90 0.03
N ARG A 188 -24.39 2.62 0.42
CA ARG A 188 -23.29 1.66 0.15
C ARG A 188 -21.97 2.04 0.85
N LEU A 189 -22.03 2.71 2.00
CA LEU A 189 -20.87 3.01 2.83
C LEU A 189 -20.74 1.93 3.90
N CYS A 190 -19.53 1.40 4.08
CA CYS A 190 -19.26 0.42 5.12
C CYS A 190 -19.38 1.06 6.50
N VAL A 191 -20.45 0.74 7.24
CA VAL A 191 -20.72 1.30 8.57
C VAL A 191 -20.28 0.40 9.72
N GLU A 192 -19.93 -0.84 9.42
CA GLU A 192 -19.36 -1.79 10.38
C GLU A 192 -18.40 -2.74 9.67
N LYS A 193 -17.24 -2.94 10.26
CA LYS A 193 -16.23 -3.89 9.82
C LYS A 193 -15.74 -4.71 10.99
N LYS A 194 -15.74 -6.02 10.86
CA LYS A 194 -15.17 -6.94 11.83
C LYS A 194 -14.07 -7.77 11.20
N LEU A 195 -12.92 -7.82 11.84
CA LEU A 195 -11.81 -8.70 11.50
C LEU A 195 -11.87 -9.98 12.35
N PRO A 196 -11.26 -11.09 11.90
CA PRO A 196 -11.14 -12.31 12.69
C PRO A 196 -10.57 -12.06 14.09
N GLY A 197 -11.27 -12.56 15.11
CA GLY A 197 -10.84 -12.45 16.50
C GLY A 197 -10.85 -11.04 17.11
N ALA A 198 -11.29 -10.03 16.37
CA ALA A 198 -11.35 -8.65 16.85
C ALA A 198 -12.80 -8.20 17.07
N GLU A 199 -12.98 -7.20 17.95
CA GLU A 199 -14.24 -6.48 18.07
C GLU A 199 -14.54 -5.65 16.81
N PRO A 200 -15.83 -5.46 16.46
CA PRO A 200 -16.19 -4.64 15.30
C PRO A 200 -15.73 -3.18 15.44
N VAL A 201 -15.38 -2.58 14.33
CA VAL A 201 -15.17 -1.13 14.21
C VAL A 201 -16.38 -0.53 13.53
N TYR A 202 -16.98 0.50 14.12
CA TYR A 202 -18.09 1.26 13.57
C TYR A 202 -17.64 2.54 12.90
N TYR A 203 -18.34 2.92 11.83
CA TYR A 203 -18.07 4.12 11.04
C TYR A 203 -19.34 4.94 10.84
N VAL A 204 -19.22 6.25 10.96
CA VAL A 204 -20.30 7.22 10.70
C VAL A 204 -19.81 8.22 9.68
N TYR A 205 -20.61 8.38 8.62
CA TYR A 205 -20.30 9.28 7.51
C TYR A 205 -21.28 10.45 7.50
N ASP A 206 -20.81 11.62 7.06
CA ASP A 206 -21.68 12.77 6.86
C ASP A 206 -22.58 12.63 5.61
N LYS A 207 -23.40 13.65 5.33
CA LYS A 207 -24.25 13.70 4.15
C LYS A 207 -23.46 13.66 2.83
N THR A 208 -22.22 14.13 2.83
CA THR A 208 -21.33 14.13 1.65
C THR A 208 -20.46 12.89 1.56
N ARG A 209 -20.74 11.84 2.36
CA ARG A 209 -20.07 10.53 2.35
C ARG A 209 -18.63 10.56 2.91
N ARG A 210 -18.23 11.61 3.66
CA ARG A 210 -16.93 11.67 4.35
C ARG A 210 -17.03 10.97 5.69
N LEU A 211 -15.99 10.19 6.06
CA LEU A 211 -15.90 9.54 7.37
C LEU A 211 -15.75 10.59 8.46
N MET A 212 -16.74 10.70 9.34
CA MET A 212 -16.74 11.68 10.42
C MET A 212 -16.35 11.06 11.76
N PHE A 213 -16.79 9.82 12.01
CA PHE A 213 -16.49 9.12 13.26
C PHE A 213 -16.15 7.66 13.00
N SER A 214 -15.21 7.15 13.80
CA SER A 214 -14.96 5.70 13.93
C SER A 214 -14.87 5.32 15.39
N GLN A 215 -15.24 4.06 15.70
CA GLN A 215 -15.20 3.54 17.05
C GLN A 215 -14.78 2.07 17.04
N ASP A 216 -13.67 1.73 17.67
CA ASP A 216 -13.24 0.35 17.91
C ASP A 216 -13.79 -0.18 19.26
N GLY A 217 -13.44 -1.44 19.60
CA GLY A 217 -13.90 -2.09 20.82
C GLY A 217 -13.43 -1.40 22.11
N ASN A 218 -12.20 -0.92 22.15
CA ASN A 218 -11.63 -0.22 23.31
C ASN A 218 -12.32 1.13 23.52
N GLN A 219 -12.53 1.86 22.41
CA GLN A 219 -13.23 3.13 22.42
C GLN A 219 -14.69 3.00 22.86
N ARG A 220 -15.38 1.89 22.49
CA ARG A 220 -16.73 1.62 23.01
C ARG A 220 -16.75 1.48 24.52
N THR A 221 -15.79 0.77 25.08
CA THR A 221 -15.65 0.62 26.54
C THR A 221 -15.36 1.96 27.23
N ALA A 222 -14.58 2.82 26.59
CA ALA A 222 -14.26 4.16 27.09
C ALA A 222 -15.36 5.21 26.82
N GLY A 223 -16.39 4.87 26.03
CA GLY A 223 -17.42 5.83 25.58
C GLY A 223 -16.87 6.90 24.63
N GLU A 224 -15.84 6.57 23.86
CA GLU A 224 -15.11 7.51 23.00
C GLU A 224 -15.30 7.19 21.52
N TRP A 225 -15.14 8.20 20.67
CA TRP A 225 -15.11 8.11 19.22
C TRP A 225 -13.89 8.85 18.69
N THR A 226 -13.22 8.29 17.70
CA THR A 226 -12.30 9.07 16.87
C THR A 226 -13.14 9.93 15.93
N PHE A 227 -12.87 11.23 15.86
CA PHE A 227 -13.51 12.14 14.93
C PHE A 227 -12.52 12.62 13.85
N TYR A 228 -13.07 12.91 12.67
CA TYR A 228 -12.34 13.39 11.50
C TYR A 228 -13.08 14.61 10.95
N LEU A 229 -12.41 15.74 10.82
CA LEU A 229 -12.98 16.95 10.24
C LEU A 229 -12.24 17.30 8.94
N TYR A 230 -13.01 17.82 8.00
CA TYR A 230 -12.51 18.14 6.65
C TYR A 230 -12.84 19.57 6.28
N ASP A 231 -11.96 20.19 5.49
CA ASP A 231 -12.26 21.49 4.88
C ASP A 231 -13.25 21.34 3.70
N LYS A 232 -13.59 22.48 3.08
CA LYS A 232 -14.47 22.53 1.92
C LYS A 232 -13.92 21.81 0.67
N PHE A 233 -12.62 21.52 0.63
CA PHE A 233 -11.95 20.76 -0.44
C PHE A 233 -11.82 19.27 -0.11
N GLN A 234 -12.45 18.80 0.97
CA GLN A 234 -12.44 17.41 1.45
C GLN A 234 -11.06 16.94 1.96
N ARG A 235 -10.16 17.86 2.33
CA ARG A 235 -8.86 17.52 2.92
C ARG A 235 -9.01 17.40 4.45
N PRO A 236 -8.37 16.38 5.08
CA PRO A 236 -8.46 16.20 6.54
C PRO A 236 -7.73 17.34 7.29
N THR A 237 -8.44 18.06 8.12
CA THR A 237 -7.93 19.21 8.87
C THR A 237 -7.69 18.93 10.34
N VAL A 238 -8.66 18.32 11.02
CA VAL A 238 -8.55 18.01 12.45
C VAL A 238 -8.99 16.58 12.70
N GLN A 239 -8.22 15.87 13.50
CA GLN A 239 -8.52 14.53 13.98
C GLN A 239 -8.25 14.46 15.48
N GLY A 240 -9.08 13.71 16.19
CA GLY A 240 -8.94 13.52 17.63
C GLY A 240 -9.95 12.53 18.16
N VAL A 241 -10.17 12.55 19.48
CA VAL A 241 -11.20 11.75 20.15
C VAL A 241 -12.24 12.65 20.81
N CYS A 242 -13.45 12.15 20.94
CA CYS A 242 -14.57 12.87 21.58
C CYS A 242 -15.54 11.90 22.27
N LYS A 243 -16.43 12.41 23.09
CA LYS A 243 -17.43 11.62 23.84
C LYS A 243 -18.86 11.86 23.34
N ASN A 244 -19.03 11.99 22.04
CA ASN A 244 -20.33 12.22 21.44
C ASN A 244 -21.25 11.01 21.56
N THR A 245 -22.50 11.23 21.99
CA THR A 245 -23.57 10.21 21.99
C THR A 245 -24.49 10.33 20.77
N ASN A 246 -24.43 11.47 20.05
CA ASN A 246 -25.29 11.80 18.91
C ASN A 246 -24.60 11.66 17.54
N THR A 247 -23.56 10.81 17.44
CA THR A 247 -22.77 10.64 16.21
C THR A 247 -23.62 10.27 15.00
N ALA A 248 -24.69 9.49 15.20
CA ALA A 248 -25.61 9.09 14.12
C ALA A 248 -26.26 10.30 13.40
N SER A 249 -26.46 11.44 14.09
CA SER A 249 -27.01 12.65 13.48
C SER A 249 -26.09 13.29 12.43
N ALA A 250 -24.79 12.96 12.45
CA ALA A 250 -23.83 13.40 11.44
C ALA A 250 -24.22 12.95 10.02
N ALA A 251 -24.89 11.80 9.89
CA ALA A 251 -25.28 11.24 8.59
C ALA A 251 -26.30 12.13 7.82
N SER A 252 -27.02 13.00 8.49
CA SER A 252 -28.03 13.90 7.92
C SER A 252 -27.52 15.30 7.59
N VAL A 253 -26.31 15.67 8.00
CA VAL A 253 -25.75 17.04 7.88
C VAL A 253 -24.45 17.04 7.10
N ILE A 254 -24.10 18.20 6.53
CA ILE A 254 -22.78 18.46 5.96
C ILE A 254 -21.94 19.09 7.07
N ILE A 255 -20.81 18.44 7.41
CA ILE A 255 -19.95 18.92 8.48
C ILE A 255 -18.73 19.59 7.86
N ASN A 256 -18.61 20.89 8.03
CA ASN A 256 -17.45 21.65 7.58
C ASN A 256 -16.55 22.03 8.75
N CYS A 257 -15.26 22.05 8.47
CA CYS A 257 -14.23 22.57 9.35
C CYS A 257 -13.62 23.81 8.70
N GLU A 258 -13.71 24.93 9.36
CA GLU A 258 -13.28 26.23 8.84
C GLU A 258 -12.24 26.87 9.75
N ARG A 259 -11.37 27.71 9.17
CA ARG A 259 -10.45 28.53 9.98
C ARG A 259 -11.25 29.45 10.87
N SER A 260 -10.94 29.43 12.15
CA SER A 260 -11.47 30.40 13.09
C SER A 260 -10.61 31.66 13.12
N ASN A 261 -11.24 32.82 13.16
CA ASN A 261 -10.52 34.08 13.33
C ASN A 261 -9.92 34.17 14.75
N GLY A 262 -8.59 34.25 14.84
CA GLY A 262 -7.84 34.29 16.11
C GLY A 262 -7.39 32.92 16.62
N ASN A 263 -6.78 32.91 17.82
CA ASN A 263 -6.17 31.72 18.46
C ASN A 263 -7.18 30.74 19.08
N THR A 264 -8.44 30.87 18.76
CA THR A 264 -9.53 30.06 19.25
C THR A 264 -9.76 28.84 18.34
N GLY A 265 -10.83 28.16 18.49
CA GLY A 265 -11.15 26.94 17.81
C GLY A 265 -10.95 25.73 18.70
N LEU A 266 -11.12 24.54 18.11
CA LEU A 266 -11.00 23.27 18.82
C LEU A 266 -9.60 23.13 19.44
N GLU A 267 -9.51 23.21 20.77
CA GLU A 267 -8.27 23.10 21.57
C GLU A 267 -7.06 23.91 21.05
N GLY A 268 -7.30 25.11 20.54
CA GLY A 268 -6.26 25.98 20.01
C GLY A 268 -5.75 25.56 18.63
N SER A 269 -6.50 24.74 17.91
CA SER A 269 -6.16 24.31 16.54
C SER A 269 -6.29 25.43 15.49
N GLY A 270 -6.97 26.53 15.80
CA GLY A 270 -7.35 27.55 14.82
C GLY A 270 -8.44 27.10 13.84
N TYR A 271 -9.15 26.02 14.16
CA TYR A 271 -10.29 25.52 13.39
C TYR A 271 -11.55 25.40 14.25
N SER A 272 -12.69 25.66 13.64
CA SER A 272 -14.01 25.41 14.21
C SER A 272 -14.79 24.42 13.35
N SER A 273 -15.69 23.67 13.98
CA SER A 273 -16.55 22.70 13.31
C SER A 273 -17.99 23.16 13.36
N THR A 274 -18.75 22.95 12.29
CA THR A 274 -20.20 23.14 12.27
C THR A 274 -20.97 22.08 13.07
N PHE A 275 -20.32 20.98 13.43
CA PHE A 275 -20.86 19.91 14.27
C PHE A 275 -20.32 20.03 15.70
N SER A 276 -21.19 19.94 16.68
CA SER A 276 -20.80 20.04 18.10
C SER A 276 -20.09 18.75 18.55
N LEU A 277 -18.86 18.88 19.02
CA LEU A 277 -18.08 17.78 19.60
C LEU A 277 -18.13 17.88 21.14
N ALA A 278 -18.45 16.76 21.79
CA ALA A 278 -18.48 16.67 23.25
C ALA A 278 -17.08 16.27 23.77
N SER A 279 -16.51 17.09 24.65
CA SER A 279 -15.18 16.86 25.24
C SER A 279 -14.13 16.46 24.20
N PRO A 280 -13.92 17.26 23.13
CA PRO A 280 -12.94 16.89 22.11
C PRO A 280 -11.53 16.96 22.66
N GLU A 281 -10.71 15.98 22.31
CA GLU A 281 -9.26 15.99 22.45
C GLU A 281 -8.63 15.91 21.07
N VAL A 282 -7.97 16.99 20.66
CA VAL A 282 -7.35 17.09 19.32
C VAL A 282 -5.98 16.42 19.31
N HIS A 283 -5.79 15.48 18.41
CA HIS A 283 -4.53 14.76 18.25
C HIS A 283 -3.71 15.26 17.05
N ILE A 284 -4.36 15.53 15.93
CA ILE A 284 -3.71 15.96 14.68
C ILE A 284 -4.46 17.17 14.13
N VAL A 285 -3.70 18.16 13.69
CA VAL A 285 -4.20 19.31 12.91
C VAL A 285 -3.33 19.47 11.69
N ASN A 286 -3.95 19.65 10.52
CA ASN A 286 -3.26 19.92 9.25
C ASN A 286 -3.69 21.29 8.73
N TYR A 287 -2.72 22.05 8.26
CA TYR A 287 -2.91 23.38 7.66
C TYR A 287 -2.55 23.33 6.19
N TYR A 288 -3.35 23.99 5.36
CA TYR A 288 -3.19 24.01 3.91
C TYR A 288 -3.26 25.44 3.38
N ASP A 289 -2.70 25.66 2.18
CA ASP A 289 -2.88 26.85 1.33
C ASP A 289 -2.20 28.12 1.77
N ASP A 290 -1.87 28.28 3.05
CA ASP A 290 -1.31 29.51 3.62
C ASP A 290 -0.48 29.22 4.87
N TYR A 291 0.13 30.29 5.42
CA TYR A 291 0.88 30.26 6.66
C TYR A 291 0.25 31.16 7.75
N GLU A 292 -1.05 31.41 7.71
CA GLU A 292 -1.74 32.24 8.70
C GLU A 292 -1.68 31.64 10.11
N PHE A 293 -1.57 30.31 10.20
CA PHE A 293 -1.39 29.59 11.46
C PHE A 293 -0.08 29.91 12.20
N LYS A 294 0.85 30.64 11.59
CA LYS A 294 2.13 31.07 12.21
C LYS A 294 1.94 31.88 13.50
N THR A 295 0.76 32.47 13.68
CA THR A 295 0.42 33.24 14.89
C THR A 295 -0.07 32.38 16.07
N LEU A 296 -0.37 31.09 15.82
CA LEU A 296 -0.82 30.15 16.84
C LEU A 296 0.32 29.83 17.83
N PRO A 297 -0.01 29.62 19.12
CA PRO A 297 0.96 29.17 20.11
C PRO A 297 1.74 27.95 19.63
N GLY A 298 3.07 27.96 19.82
CA GLY A 298 3.97 26.90 19.36
C GLY A 298 4.59 27.14 17.97
N PHE A 299 3.88 27.81 17.05
CA PHE A 299 4.47 28.26 15.78
C PHE A 299 5.16 29.62 15.88
N ASN A 300 4.90 30.38 16.95
CA ASN A 300 5.47 31.72 17.16
C ASN A 300 6.90 31.72 17.74
N SER A 301 7.55 30.57 17.85
CA SER A 301 8.97 30.49 18.27
C SER A 301 9.91 31.12 17.24
N SER A 302 11.09 31.58 17.67
CA SER A 302 12.08 32.19 16.80
C SER A 302 12.50 31.28 15.63
N LYS A 303 12.55 29.98 15.87
CA LYS A 303 12.89 28.96 14.84
C LYS A 303 11.89 28.91 13.71
N PHE A 304 10.60 28.80 14.04
CA PHE A 304 9.54 28.81 13.04
C PHE A 304 9.43 30.19 12.33
N SER A 305 9.65 31.27 13.05
CA SER A 305 9.67 32.61 12.45
C SER A 305 10.75 32.72 11.37
N THR A 306 11.92 32.14 11.56
CA THR A 306 12.99 32.10 10.55
C THR A 306 12.56 31.29 9.32
N ALA A 307 11.93 30.13 9.49
CA ALA A 307 11.41 29.34 8.39
C ALA A 307 10.32 30.10 7.62
N PHE A 308 9.39 30.75 8.30
CA PHE A 308 8.34 31.55 7.66
C PHE A 308 8.87 32.75 6.89
N SER A 309 10.03 33.32 7.26
CA SER A 309 10.63 34.45 6.55
C SER A 309 11.07 34.11 5.13
N THR A 310 11.33 32.84 4.84
CA THR A 310 11.70 32.35 3.51
C THR A 310 10.48 31.87 2.69
N ALA A 311 9.31 31.76 3.32
CA ALA A 311 8.10 31.23 2.72
C ALA A 311 7.46 32.21 1.74
N ASN A 312 7.16 31.72 0.52
CA ASN A 312 6.30 32.47 -0.40
C ASN A 312 4.86 31.93 -0.29
N PRO A 313 3.89 32.76 0.15
CA PRO A 313 2.51 32.31 0.37
C PRO A 313 1.79 31.91 -0.92
N ASN A 314 2.31 32.27 -2.09
CA ASN A 314 1.74 31.86 -3.38
C ASN A 314 2.14 30.44 -3.78
N TYR A 315 3.22 29.91 -3.23
CA TYR A 315 3.74 28.59 -3.63
C TYR A 315 3.14 27.43 -2.83
N VAL A 316 2.46 27.72 -1.70
CA VAL A 316 1.85 26.72 -0.81
C VAL A 316 0.40 26.39 -1.17
N LYS A 317 -0.20 27.10 -2.13
CA LYS A 317 -1.59 26.86 -2.57
C LYS A 317 -1.82 25.43 -3.02
N GLY A 318 -2.78 24.74 -2.39
CA GLY A 318 -3.08 23.31 -2.65
C GLY A 318 -2.24 22.33 -1.84
N TYR A 319 -1.18 22.78 -1.15
CA TYR A 319 -0.25 21.92 -0.43
C TYR A 319 -0.41 21.99 1.09
N PRO A 320 0.01 20.93 1.84
CA PRO A 320 0.06 20.95 3.30
C PRO A 320 1.17 21.90 3.79
N ALA A 321 0.76 22.98 4.44
CA ALA A 321 1.66 24.04 4.90
C ALA A 321 2.31 23.74 6.25
N GLY A 322 1.59 23.05 7.14
CA GLY A 322 2.08 22.69 8.47
C GLY A 322 1.13 21.76 9.20
N SER A 323 1.56 21.30 10.37
CA SER A 323 0.73 20.44 11.21
C SER A 323 1.02 20.62 12.71
N ILE A 324 0.06 20.18 13.53
CA ILE A 324 0.24 19.93 14.96
C ILE A 324 -0.04 18.46 15.20
N THR A 325 0.83 17.78 15.96
CA THR A 325 0.61 16.41 16.42
C THR A 325 0.78 16.36 17.93
N LYS A 326 -0.24 15.90 18.65
CA LYS A 326 -0.19 15.69 20.10
C LYS A 326 0.49 14.36 20.41
N VAL A 327 1.41 14.36 21.37
CA VAL A 327 2.03 13.12 21.84
C VAL A 327 1.03 12.39 22.75
N PRO A 328 0.67 11.12 22.45
CA PRO A 328 -0.29 10.37 23.24
C PRO A 328 0.08 10.32 24.73
N GLY A 329 -0.92 10.50 25.60
CA GLY A 329 -0.72 10.46 27.05
C GLY A 329 -0.01 11.69 27.63
N SER A 330 0.23 12.75 26.85
CA SER A 330 0.86 13.98 27.32
C SER A 330 0.14 15.22 26.81
N SER A 331 0.50 16.39 27.37
CA SER A 331 0.08 17.70 26.84
C SER A 331 1.01 18.23 25.73
N THR A 332 2.09 17.52 25.43
CA THR A 332 3.10 17.94 24.47
C THR A 332 2.54 17.92 23.04
N LYS A 333 2.70 19.04 22.35
CA LYS A 333 2.34 19.20 20.93
C LYS A 333 3.62 19.40 20.11
N LEU A 334 3.75 18.65 19.02
CA LEU A 334 4.81 18.77 18.05
C LEU A 334 4.28 19.54 16.84
N TYR A 335 5.02 20.53 16.41
CA TYR A 335 4.64 21.45 15.34
C TYR A 335 5.51 21.20 14.12
N SER A 336 4.94 21.27 12.93
CA SER A 336 5.72 21.19 11.68
C SER A 336 5.30 22.23 10.67
N VAL A 337 6.23 22.66 9.81
CA VAL A 337 5.99 23.56 8.69
C VAL A 337 6.76 23.09 7.48
N ASN A 338 6.15 23.24 6.29
CA ASN A 338 6.77 22.96 5.00
C ASN A 338 6.79 24.22 4.15
N ILE A 339 7.94 24.53 3.56
CA ILE A 339 8.16 25.66 2.66
C ILE A 339 8.37 25.11 1.25
N TYR A 340 7.71 25.73 0.29
CA TYR A 340 7.67 25.25 -1.10
C TYR A 340 8.32 26.23 -2.04
N ASP A 341 8.88 25.70 -3.14
CA ASP A 341 9.27 26.49 -4.32
C ASP A 341 8.10 26.65 -5.29
N ILE A 342 8.35 27.38 -6.41
CA ILE A 342 7.36 27.62 -7.46
C ILE A 342 6.87 26.34 -8.16
N LYS A 343 7.64 25.23 -8.07
CA LYS A 343 7.28 23.93 -8.66
C LYS A 343 6.48 23.04 -7.68
N GLY A 344 6.20 23.53 -6.46
CA GLY A 344 5.54 22.76 -5.41
C GLY A 344 6.45 21.74 -4.73
N GLN A 345 7.77 21.91 -4.80
CA GLN A 345 8.75 21.06 -4.15
C GLN A 345 9.06 21.61 -2.76
N ILE A 346 9.18 20.72 -1.76
CA ILE A 346 9.52 21.13 -0.39
C ILE A 346 11.00 21.48 -0.33
N ILE A 347 11.32 22.77 -0.30
CA ILE A 347 12.70 23.25 -0.15
C ILE A 347 13.17 23.31 1.30
N GLN A 348 12.24 23.45 2.24
CA GLN A 348 12.55 23.40 3.65
C GLN A 348 11.38 22.77 4.41
N SER A 349 11.67 21.88 5.37
CA SER A 349 10.73 21.47 6.40
C SER A 349 11.35 21.66 7.78
N LEU A 350 10.56 22.09 8.74
CA LEU A 350 10.94 22.24 10.12
C LEU A 350 9.89 21.59 11.01
N SER A 351 10.32 20.71 11.92
CA SER A 351 9.43 20.09 12.89
C SER A 351 10.03 20.08 14.29
N ALA A 352 9.21 20.33 15.30
CA ALA A 352 9.59 20.11 16.70
C ALA A 352 9.71 18.61 16.96
N ASN A 353 10.68 18.18 17.77
CA ASN A 353 10.82 16.80 18.20
C ASN A 353 10.52 16.63 19.69
N HIS A 354 10.39 15.39 20.15
CA HIS A 354 10.07 15.05 21.54
C HIS A 354 11.27 15.22 22.51
N LEU A 355 12.45 15.56 21.98
CA LEU A 355 13.69 15.77 22.74
C LEU A 355 13.91 17.24 23.08
N ASP A 356 12.86 18.06 23.13
CA ASP A 356 12.95 19.50 23.32
C ASP A 356 13.89 20.15 22.29
N GLY A 357 13.60 19.90 21.00
CA GLY A 357 14.42 20.39 19.90
C GLY A 357 13.68 20.38 18.57
N TYR A 358 14.44 20.31 17.48
CA TYR A 358 13.93 20.44 16.12
C TYR A 358 14.64 19.50 15.15
N GLU A 359 13.87 19.09 14.14
CA GLU A 359 14.36 18.49 12.88
C GLU A 359 14.17 19.54 11.79
N ALA A 360 15.26 19.99 11.17
CA ALA A 360 15.20 20.87 10.03
C ALA A 360 15.79 20.15 8.81
N VAL A 361 15.03 20.13 7.71
CA VAL A 361 15.48 19.53 6.45
C VAL A 361 15.43 20.60 5.36
N GLU A 362 16.55 20.80 4.64
CA GLU A 362 16.64 21.67 3.50
C GLU A 362 16.99 20.85 2.26
N ASN A 363 16.22 21.03 1.19
CA ASN A 363 16.35 20.26 -0.04
C ASN A 363 16.69 21.17 -1.21
N THR A 364 17.58 20.69 -2.09
CA THR A 364 17.70 21.18 -3.45
C THR A 364 17.38 20.07 -4.44
N TYR A 365 16.94 20.43 -5.62
CA TYR A 365 16.47 19.47 -6.61
C TYR A 365 17.21 19.62 -7.93
N THR A 366 17.23 18.56 -8.72
CA THR A 366 17.59 18.60 -10.13
C THR A 366 16.48 19.31 -10.92
N PHE A 367 16.74 19.60 -12.18
CA PHE A 367 15.72 20.17 -13.08
C PHE A 367 14.45 19.30 -13.16
N THR A 368 14.61 17.98 -13.10
CA THR A 368 13.54 16.98 -13.19
C THR A 368 12.85 16.67 -11.86
N GLY A 369 13.28 17.30 -10.76
CA GLY A 369 12.65 17.15 -9.45
C GLY A 369 13.22 16.06 -8.55
N LYS A 370 14.35 15.44 -8.92
CA LYS A 370 15.05 14.51 -8.03
C LYS A 370 15.82 15.27 -6.94
N PRO A 371 15.90 14.81 -5.69
CA PRO A 371 16.72 15.43 -4.66
C PRO A 371 18.18 15.49 -5.09
N LYS A 372 18.79 16.70 -5.07
CA LYS A 372 20.21 16.89 -5.37
C LYS A 372 21.03 16.97 -4.12
N THR A 373 20.59 17.78 -3.16
CA THR A 373 21.16 17.82 -1.82
C THR A 373 20.05 17.76 -0.79
N VAL A 374 20.31 17.09 0.34
CA VAL A 374 19.45 17.09 1.52
C VAL A 374 20.36 17.43 2.71
N LYS A 375 20.06 18.55 3.35
CA LYS A 375 20.69 18.94 4.60
C LYS A 375 19.70 18.66 5.71
N HIS A 376 20.07 17.82 6.68
CA HIS A 376 19.28 17.51 7.86
C HIS A 376 20.00 18.03 9.10
N VAL A 377 19.27 18.77 9.93
CA VAL A 377 19.80 19.29 11.21
C VAL A 377 18.89 18.78 12.32
N HIS A 378 19.44 17.88 13.12
CA HIS A 378 18.82 17.42 14.36
C HIS A 378 19.31 18.31 15.52
N THR A 379 18.38 18.83 16.31
CA THR A 379 18.69 19.56 17.56
C THR A 379 17.91 18.92 18.70
N SER A 380 18.58 18.69 19.82
CA SER A 380 17.95 18.24 21.08
C SER A 380 18.35 19.16 22.24
N ASN A 381 17.53 19.15 23.30
CA ASN A 381 17.74 19.97 24.49
C ASN A 381 17.93 21.47 24.17
N GLU A 382 17.13 22.03 23.26
CA GLU A 382 17.24 23.42 22.78
C GLU A 382 17.23 24.43 23.93
N SER A 383 16.40 24.19 24.94
CA SER A 383 16.24 25.06 26.11
C SER A 383 17.22 24.78 27.26
N LYS A 384 18.16 23.81 27.10
CA LYS A 384 19.06 23.33 28.15
C LYS A 384 20.53 23.64 27.86
N ALA A 385 21.33 23.64 28.93
CA ALA A 385 22.80 23.86 28.81
C ALA A 385 23.53 22.76 28.00
N ASN A 386 22.94 21.55 27.93
CA ASN A 386 23.45 20.43 27.16
C ASN A 386 22.81 20.31 25.78
N LYS A 387 22.46 21.44 25.16
CA LYS A 387 21.97 21.48 23.77
C LYS A 387 22.98 20.75 22.88
N ASN A 388 22.44 19.87 22.03
CA ASN A 388 23.19 19.15 21.03
C ASN A 388 22.59 19.39 19.63
N THR A 389 23.47 19.63 18.67
CA THR A 389 23.07 19.82 17.27
C THR A 389 23.96 18.98 16.38
N ILE A 390 23.33 18.16 15.54
CA ILE A 390 23.98 17.30 14.55
C ILE A 390 23.51 17.77 13.17
N GLU A 391 24.47 18.06 12.30
CA GLU A 391 24.21 18.42 10.92
C GLU A 391 24.70 17.32 9.99
N GLU A 392 23.83 16.83 9.14
CA GLU A 392 24.06 15.79 8.16
C GLU A 392 23.74 16.33 6.76
N ASN A 393 24.67 16.14 5.83
CA ASN A 393 24.46 16.57 4.46
C ASN A 393 24.58 15.38 3.52
N TYR A 394 23.57 15.18 2.68
CA TYR A 394 23.53 14.16 1.64
C TYR A 394 23.62 14.84 0.27
N THR A 395 24.46 14.30 -0.61
CA THR A 395 24.55 14.72 -2.02
C THR A 395 24.34 13.51 -2.90
N TYR A 396 23.36 13.63 -3.81
CA TYR A 396 22.98 12.58 -4.74
C TYR A 396 23.47 12.90 -6.14
N ASN A 397 24.14 11.97 -6.78
CA ASN A 397 24.52 12.04 -8.18
C ASN A 397 23.72 11.03 -9.00
N TYR A 398 23.38 11.41 -10.20
CA TYR A 398 22.52 10.64 -11.10
C TYR A 398 23.19 10.45 -12.46
N ASP A 399 22.83 9.37 -13.14
CA ASP A 399 23.16 9.19 -14.55
C ASP A 399 22.11 9.86 -15.44
N HIS A 400 22.29 9.71 -16.78
CA HIS A 400 21.39 10.28 -17.77
C HIS A 400 19.98 9.68 -17.76
N ALA A 401 19.79 8.49 -17.14
CA ALA A 401 18.50 7.83 -16.93
C ALA A 401 17.92 8.13 -15.53
N GLU A 402 18.48 9.13 -14.83
CA GLU A 402 18.05 9.58 -13.49
C GLU A 402 18.15 8.50 -12.39
N ARG A 403 19.06 7.53 -12.55
CA ARG A 403 19.34 6.52 -11.53
C ARG A 403 20.51 7.02 -10.64
N ILE A 404 20.43 6.76 -9.34
CA ILE A 404 21.44 7.20 -8.37
C ILE A 404 22.75 6.47 -8.63
N THR A 405 23.80 7.20 -9.03
CA THR A 405 25.15 6.65 -9.21
C THR A 405 25.99 6.73 -7.96
N SER A 406 25.83 7.79 -7.14
CA SER A 406 26.49 7.86 -5.84
C SER A 406 25.70 8.68 -4.85
N ILE A 407 25.92 8.38 -3.56
CA ILE A 407 25.41 9.13 -2.42
C ILE A 407 26.61 9.49 -1.55
N ASN A 408 26.89 10.78 -1.41
CA ASN A 408 27.88 11.29 -0.49
C ASN A 408 27.18 11.79 0.78
N TYR A 409 27.79 11.52 1.92
CA TYR A 409 27.33 11.90 3.25
C TYR A 409 28.41 12.67 3.96
N THR A 410 28.05 13.82 4.54
CA THR A 410 28.95 14.65 5.31
C THR A 410 28.40 14.83 6.71
N LEU A 411 29.18 14.50 7.73
CA LEU A 411 28.91 14.75 9.15
C LEU A 411 30.03 15.60 9.71
N GLY A 412 29.71 16.83 10.10
CA GLY A 412 30.72 17.82 10.47
C GLY A 412 31.71 18.08 9.33
N ASN A 413 32.99 17.82 9.57
CA ASN A 413 34.07 17.98 8.58
C ASN A 413 34.39 16.69 7.80
N ASN A 414 33.71 15.58 8.10
CA ASN A 414 33.99 14.28 7.49
C ASN A 414 33.00 13.97 6.39
N THR A 415 33.52 13.78 5.19
CA THR A 415 32.72 13.35 4.04
C THR A 415 33.09 11.93 3.66
N ILE A 416 32.09 11.08 3.52
CA ILE A 416 32.23 9.71 3.04
C ILE A 416 31.27 9.45 1.87
N THR A 417 31.63 8.56 0.97
CA THR A 417 30.72 8.04 -0.04
C THR A 417 29.94 6.88 0.56
N LEU A 418 28.66 7.07 0.91
CA LEU A 418 27.83 6.02 1.47
C LEU A 418 27.63 4.86 0.52
N ALA A 419 27.35 5.18 -0.73
CA ALA A 419 27.12 4.17 -1.77
C ALA A 419 27.57 4.69 -3.14
N THR A 420 28.11 3.76 -3.95
CA THR A 420 28.29 3.95 -5.40
C THR A 420 27.60 2.81 -6.12
N ASN A 421 26.73 3.13 -7.06
CA ASN A 421 25.95 2.16 -7.79
C ASN A 421 26.35 2.15 -9.26
N THR A 422 26.37 0.97 -9.87
CA THR A 422 26.41 0.80 -11.31
C THR A 422 25.20 -0.02 -11.76
N TYR A 423 24.80 0.19 -13.00
CA TYR A 423 23.64 -0.47 -13.55
C TYR A 423 24.02 -1.27 -14.79
N ASP A 424 23.31 -2.32 -15.05
CA ASP A 424 23.43 -3.05 -16.30
C ASP A 424 22.70 -2.29 -17.44
N GLU A 425 22.81 -2.80 -18.63
CA GLU A 425 22.23 -2.21 -19.85
C GLU A 425 20.68 -2.18 -19.83
N LEU A 426 20.06 -3.02 -18.98
CA LEU A 426 18.60 -3.04 -18.75
C LEU A 426 18.16 -2.14 -17.61
N GLY A 427 19.10 -1.44 -16.95
CA GLY A 427 18.81 -0.54 -15.84
C GLY A 427 18.72 -1.22 -14.47
N ARG A 428 19.05 -2.51 -14.37
CA ARG A 428 19.07 -3.23 -13.09
C ARG A 428 20.39 -2.94 -12.35
N LEU A 429 20.38 -2.99 -11.03
CA LEU A 429 21.57 -2.77 -10.21
C LEU A 429 22.64 -3.85 -10.50
N LYS A 430 23.77 -3.45 -11.09
CA LYS A 430 24.89 -4.35 -11.40
C LYS A 430 25.87 -4.46 -10.25
N SER A 431 26.20 -3.33 -9.63
CA SER A 431 27.01 -3.33 -8.43
C SER A 431 26.64 -2.19 -7.48
N LYS A 432 26.90 -2.40 -6.20
CA LYS A 432 26.79 -1.40 -5.15
C LYS A 432 28.01 -1.49 -4.24
N SER A 433 28.75 -0.41 -4.13
CA SER A 433 29.86 -0.29 -3.16
C SER A 433 29.41 0.51 -1.95
N HIS A 434 29.66 0.04 -0.75
CA HIS A 434 29.44 0.77 0.49
C HIS A 434 30.74 1.45 0.94
N HIS A 435 30.62 2.69 1.43
CA HIS A 435 31.71 3.51 1.96
C HIS A 435 32.87 3.73 0.96
N GLY A 436 32.59 3.72 -0.35
CA GLY A 436 33.60 3.90 -1.39
C GLY A 436 34.71 2.84 -1.40
N SER A 437 34.51 1.71 -0.72
CA SER A 437 35.52 0.67 -0.55
C SER A 437 35.28 -0.53 -1.44
N ASN A 438 36.27 -0.94 -2.21
CA ASN A 438 36.22 -2.17 -3.02
C ASN A 438 36.02 -3.44 -2.14
N ALA A 439 36.45 -3.41 -0.86
CA ALA A 439 36.21 -4.51 0.07
C ALA A 439 34.72 -4.69 0.46
N ASN A 440 33.89 -3.69 0.18
CA ASN A 440 32.45 -3.68 0.49
C ASN A 440 31.60 -3.59 -0.78
N ILE A 441 32.14 -4.00 -1.93
CA ILE A 441 31.39 -4.03 -3.17
C ILE A 441 30.49 -5.27 -3.20
N LEU A 442 29.24 -5.09 -3.55
CA LEU A 442 28.27 -6.12 -3.84
C LEU A 442 28.02 -6.14 -5.35
N THR A 443 28.10 -7.30 -5.98
CA THR A 443 27.70 -7.50 -7.38
C THR A 443 26.45 -8.35 -7.43
N TYR A 444 25.63 -8.12 -8.45
CA TYR A 444 24.31 -8.76 -8.62
C TYR A 444 24.24 -9.44 -9.98
N ASP A 445 23.87 -10.72 -9.98
CA ASP A 445 23.55 -11.47 -11.19
C ASP A 445 22.07 -11.82 -11.22
N TYR A 446 21.50 -11.80 -12.41
CA TYR A 446 20.08 -12.03 -12.64
C TYR A 446 19.86 -13.13 -13.66
N ASN A 447 18.76 -13.87 -13.53
CA ASN A 447 18.32 -14.78 -14.57
C ASN A 447 17.56 -14.03 -15.68
N ILE A 448 17.13 -14.75 -16.70
CA ILE A 448 16.40 -14.22 -17.85
C ILE A 448 15.06 -13.52 -17.44
N ARG A 449 14.43 -13.93 -16.34
CA ARG A 449 13.21 -13.33 -15.78
C ARG A 449 13.49 -12.10 -14.89
N GLY A 450 14.77 -11.72 -14.73
CA GLY A 450 15.18 -10.59 -13.89
C GLY A 450 15.25 -10.93 -12.40
N TRP A 451 15.11 -12.19 -12.01
CA TRP A 451 15.27 -12.61 -10.63
C TRP A 451 16.74 -12.66 -10.23
N THR A 452 17.06 -12.19 -9.02
CA THR A 452 18.43 -12.20 -8.51
C THR A 452 18.91 -13.65 -8.31
N LYS A 453 19.98 -14.05 -8.98
CA LYS A 453 20.63 -15.37 -8.83
C LYS A 453 21.77 -15.35 -7.83
N LYS A 454 22.52 -14.25 -7.78
CA LYS A 454 23.72 -14.16 -6.95
C LYS A 454 23.90 -12.74 -6.46
N ILE A 455 24.29 -12.64 -5.20
CA ILE A 455 24.81 -11.43 -4.58
C ILE A 455 26.19 -11.80 -4.06
N GLU A 456 27.21 -11.13 -4.54
CA GLU A 456 28.61 -11.48 -4.21
C GLU A 456 29.39 -10.26 -3.72
N SER A 457 30.18 -10.46 -2.70
CA SER A 457 31.18 -9.51 -2.20
C SER A 457 32.44 -10.26 -1.79
N PRO A 458 33.57 -9.57 -1.55
CA PRO A 458 34.78 -10.20 -1.02
C PRO A 458 34.60 -10.94 0.31
N LYS A 459 33.51 -10.65 1.05
CA LYS A 459 33.27 -11.19 2.40
C LYS A 459 31.99 -12.02 2.51
N PHE A 460 31.16 -12.03 1.48
CA PHE A 460 29.85 -12.64 1.51
C PHE A 460 29.42 -13.04 0.12
N THR A 461 28.92 -14.25 -0.04
CA THR A 461 28.28 -14.69 -1.26
C THR A 461 26.95 -15.35 -0.90
N GLN A 462 25.89 -14.91 -1.57
CA GLN A 462 24.57 -15.52 -1.50
C GLN A 462 24.16 -15.95 -2.90
N LYS A 463 23.79 -17.19 -3.03
CA LYS A 463 23.19 -17.72 -4.27
C LYS A 463 21.73 -18.08 -4.01
N LEU A 464 20.87 -17.65 -4.90
CA LEU A 464 19.44 -17.96 -4.88
C LEU A 464 19.12 -18.87 -6.07
N TYR A 465 18.56 -20.02 -5.76
CA TYR A 465 18.20 -21.03 -6.74
C TYR A 465 16.70 -21.05 -6.94
N TYR A 466 16.27 -21.26 -8.16
CA TYR A 466 14.87 -21.32 -8.56
C TYR A 466 14.58 -22.64 -9.24
N THR A 467 14.98 -22.79 -10.51
CA THR A 467 14.83 -23.99 -11.32
C THR A 467 16.04 -24.92 -11.21
N ASP A 468 17.14 -24.40 -10.71
CA ASP A 468 18.43 -25.03 -10.50
C ASP A 468 18.72 -25.15 -8.99
N GLY A 469 19.56 -26.08 -8.58
CA GLY A 469 19.94 -26.28 -7.17
C GLY A 469 19.64 -27.70 -6.67
N ASN A 470 19.82 -27.88 -5.34
CA ASN A 470 19.70 -29.20 -4.70
C ASN A 470 18.32 -29.47 -4.08
N SER A 471 17.35 -28.60 -4.29
CA SER A 471 16.00 -28.71 -3.78
C SER A 471 14.99 -28.85 -4.93
N THR A 472 13.72 -29.04 -4.60
CA THR A 472 12.65 -29.08 -5.60
C THR A 472 12.63 -27.78 -6.41
N PRO A 473 12.74 -27.82 -7.75
CA PRO A 473 12.68 -26.62 -8.58
C PRO A 473 11.37 -25.86 -8.39
N CYS A 474 11.47 -24.52 -8.41
CA CYS A 474 10.33 -23.59 -8.38
C CYS A 474 10.37 -22.72 -9.63
N TYR A 475 9.32 -22.81 -10.46
CA TYR A 475 9.23 -22.07 -11.72
C TYR A 475 8.40 -20.80 -11.62
N ASN A 476 7.62 -20.65 -10.55
CA ASN A 476 6.72 -19.51 -10.30
C ASN A 476 7.40 -18.27 -9.69
N GLY A 477 8.70 -18.35 -9.40
CA GLY A 477 9.48 -17.27 -8.80
C GLY A 477 9.77 -17.45 -7.31
N ASN A 478 9.27 -18.49 -6.70
CA ASN A 478 9.68 -18.87 -5.35
C ASN A 478 11.12 -19.37 -5.34
N ILE A 479 11.86 -19.05 -4.29
CA ILE A 479 13.23 -19.51 -4.09
C ILE A 479 13.19 -20.98 -3.67
N SER A 480 13.79 -21.88 -4.46
CA SER A 480 13.85 -23.30 -4.15
C SER A 480 14.88 -23.61 -3.06
N SER A 481 16.03 -22.94 -3.11
CA SER A 481 17.08 -23.05 -2.10
C SER A 481 18.01 -21.85 -2.11
N MET A 482 18.80 -21.72 -1.06
CA MET A 482 19.74 -20.62 -0.86
C MET A 482 21.05 -21.16 -0.27
N THR A 483 22.19 -20.65 -0.74
CA THR A 483 23.52 -20.93 -0.17
C THR A 483 24.33 -19.65 0.05
#